data_d8485dfa20a4370eb539eb194e643c0a
#
_entry.id   d8485dfa20a4370eb539eb194e643c0a
#
_cell.length_a   1.000
_cell.length_b   1.000
_cell.length_c   1.000
_cell.angle_alpha   90.00
_cell.angle_beta   90.00
_cell.angle_gamma   90.00
#
_symmetry.space_group_name_H-M   'P 1'
#
loop_
_entity.id
_entity.type
_entity.pdbx_description
1 polymer ?
#
loop_
_entity_poly.entity_id
_entity_poly.type
_entity_poly.pdbx_seq_one_letter_code
_entity_poly.pdbx_strand_id
1 'polypeptide(L)'
;MHHTICNQLGLYVTFYSPLQMAADLPENYARFMDAFQFIKDVAVDWDRSVYIDAEPGAYIITARHPKLSSLNKAAEGVATLADGKKDMVSNAARFVYALPEGATARDLAKAQPRDVWYVGGITDENAREVSVKLDFLKPGLTYEATIYADAPDADFETNSQAYTITKQEVTSETVLPLRMARAGGFAISLREVN
;
A
#
# COMPACT_ATOMS: atom_id res chain seq x y z
N MET A 1 0.79 8.08 -20.38
CA MET A 1 0.25 7.34 -19.24
C MET A 1 -1.19 7.82 -19.06
N HIS A 2 -2.15 6.95 -18.85
CA HIS A 2 -3.55 7.37 -18.75
C HIS A 2 -4.03 7.56 -17.31
N HIS A 3 -3.12 7.46 -16.33
CA HIS A 3 -3.37 7.60 -14.89
C HIS A 3 -2.16 8.18 -14.19
N THR A 4 -2.33 8.75 -13.00
CA THR A 4 -1.19 9.16 -12.17
C THR A 4 -0.46 7.95 -11.56
N ILE A 5 0.76 8.17 -11.06
CA ILE A 5 1.49 7.14 -10.28
C ILE A 5 0.67 6.71 -9.07
N CYS A 6 0.04 7.65 -8.36
CA CYS A 6 -0.71 7.32 -7.15
C CYS A 6 -2.00 6.55 -7.45
N ASN A 7 -2.64 6.76 -8.61
CA ASN A 7 -3.73 5.89 -9.05
C ASN A 7 -3.23 4.45 -9.20
N GLN A 8 -2.08 4.24 -9.85
CA GLN A 8 -1.51 2.90 -10.00
C GLN A 8 -1.18 2.23 -8.67
N LEU A 9 -0.64 2.98 -7.70
CA LEU A 9 -0.42 2.46 -6.36
C LEU A 9 -1.75 2.07 -5.68
N GLY A 10 -2.79 2.91 -5.82
CA GLY A 10 -4.13 2.64 -5.29
C GLY A 10 -4.76 1.36 -5.84
N LEU A 11 -4.47 1.00 -7.10
CA LEU A 11 -4.97 -0.23 -7.73
C LEU A 11 -4.52 -1.50 -7.00
N TYR A 12 -3.31 -1.53 -6.39
CA TYR A 12 -2.84 -2.67 -5.60
C TYR A 12 -3.73 -3.01 -4.41
N VAL A 13 -4.50 -2.04 -3.94
CA VAL A 13 -5.43 -2.24 -2.82
C VAL A 13 -6.87 -2.35 -3.30
N THR A 14 -7.30 -1.52 -4.26
CA THR A 14 -8.69 -1.50 -4.72
C THR A 14 -9.06 -2.75 -5.51
N PHE A 15 -8.15 -3.31 -6.30
CA PHE A 15 -8.37 -4.57 -6.99
C PHE A 15 -8.07 -5.75 -6.06
N TYR A 16 -9.07 -6.63 -5.88
CA TYR A 16 -8.88 -7.87 -5.16
C TYR A 16 -8.27 -8.92 -6.10
N SER A 17 -6.96 -9.12 -6.01
CA SER A 17 -6.27 -10.18 -6.74
C SER A 17 -5.04 -10.64 -5.96
N PRO A 18 -4.87 -11.94 -5.71
CA PRO A 18 -3.65 -12.48 -5.11
C PRO A 18 -2.46 -12.47 -6.08
N LEU A 19 -2.71 -12.24 -7.36
CA LEU A 19 -1.69 -12.04 -8.38
C LEU A 19 -1.60 -10.56 -8.74
N GLN A 20 -0.59 -9.89 -8.23
CA GLN A 20 -0.27 -8.50 -8.55
C GLN A 20 0.98 -8.45 -9.43
N MET A 21 0.93 -7.66 -10.48
CA MET A 21 2.04 -7.52 -11.42
C MET A 21 2.51 -6.07 -11.50
N ALA A 22 3.80 -5.87 -11.33
CA ALA A 22 4.48 -4.63 -11.68
C ALA A 22 4.84 -4.71 -13.18
N ALA A 23 3.97 -4.16 -14.03
CA ALA A 23 3.98 -4.40 -15.47
C ALA A 23 4.83 -3.38 -16.25
N ASP A 24 6.03 -3.06 -15.74
CA ASP A 24 6.95 -2.15 -16.42
C ASP A 24 8.41 -2.65 -16.31
N LEU A 25 9.32 -2.02 -17.04
CA LEU A 25 10.74 -2.35 -17.00
C LEU A 25 11.39 -1.85 -15.71
N PRO A 26 12.38 -2.59 -15.17
CA PRO A 26 13.10 -2.19 -13.96
C PRO A 26 13.70 -0.78 -14.03
N GLU A 27 14.15 -0.35 -15.20
CA GLU A 27 14.74 0.98 -15.43
C GLU A 27 13.71 2.10 -15.24
N ASN A 28 12.44 1.85 -15.54
CA ASN A 28 11.36 2.81 -15.32
C ASN A 28 11.04 2.93 -13.83
N TYR A 29 10.99 1.81 -13.11
CA TYR A 29 10.80 1.83 -11.64
C TYR A 29 11.99 2.46 -10.90
N ALA A 30 13.21 2.30 -11.41
CA ALA A 30 14.42 2.89 -10.79
C ALA A 30 14.34 4.42 -10.63
N ARG A 31 13.49 5.09 -11.39
CA ARG A 31 13.24 6.52 -11.28
C ARG A 31 12.32 6.91 -10.12
N PHE A 32 11.59 5.96 -9.55
CA PHE A 32 10.53 6.17 -8.54
C PHE A 32 10.63 5.13 -7.41
N MET A 33 11.84 4.85 -6.94
CA MET A 33 12.09 3.79 -5.95
C MET A 33 11.44 4.07 -4.59
N ASP A 34 11.21 5.33 -4.27
CA ASP A 34 10.48 5.77 -3.09
C ASP A 34 8.97 5.42 -3.18
N ALA A 35 8.33 5.70 -4.31
CA ALA A 35 6.95 5.26 -4.58
C ALA A 35 6.85 3.74 -4.76
N PHE A 36 7.85 3.11 -5.40
CA PHE A 36 7.94 1.66 -5.57
C PHE A 36 8.03 0.91 -4.23
N GLN A 37 8.47 1.59 -3.17
CA GLN A 37 8.49 1.01 -1.82
C GLN A 37 7.10 0.53 -1.39
N PHE A 38 6.02 1.24 -1.74
CA PHE A 38 4.66 0.78 -1.47
C PHE A 38 4.37 -0.58 -2.13
N ILE A 39 4.76 -0.75 -3.40
CA ILE A 39 4.57 -2.02 -4.14
C ILE A 39 5.32 -3.18 -3.48
N LYS A 40 6.50 -2.91 -2.92
CA LYS A 40 7.29 -3.92 -2.19
C LYS A 40 6.65 -4.33 -0.86
N ASP A 41 6.02 -3.38 -0.18
CA ASP A 41 5.51 -3.57 1.17
C ASP A 41 4.04 -4.04 1.20
N VAL A 42 3.27 -3.78 0.14
CA VAL A 42 1.86 -4.14 0.08
C VAL A 42 1.66 -5.66 0.00
N ALA A 43 0.69 -6.16 0.77
CA ALA A 43 0.28 -7.55 0.68
C ALA A 43 -0.56 -7.80 -0.58
N VAL A 44 -0.66 -9.07 -0.97
CA VAL A 44 -1.44 -9.48 -2.17
C VAL A 44 -2.66 -10.33 -1.83
N ASP A 45 -2.81 -10.77 -0.59
CA ASP A 45 -3.95 -11.55 -0.12
C ASP A 45 -4.50 -10.96 1.19
N TRP A 46 -5.81 -10.95 1.33
CA TRP A 46 -6.52 -10.18 2.33
C TRP A 46 -7.48 -11.05 3.15
N ASP A 47 -7.55 -10.84 4.45
CA ASP A 47 -8.54 -11.47 5.33
C ASP A 47 -9.70 -10.52 5.69
N ARG A 48 -9.49 -9.20 5.60
CA ARG A 48 -10.53 -8.18 5.81
C ARG A 48 -10.46 -7.09 4.76
N SER A 49 -11.64 -6.62 4.36
CA SER A 49 -11.80 -5.47 3.46
C SER A 49 -12.90 -4.57 3.99
N VAL A 50 -12.63 -3.26 3.99
CA VAL A 50 -13.58 -2.22 4.36
C VAL A 50 -13.71 -1.26 3.18
N TYR A 51 -14.93 -1.05 2.69
CA TYR A 51 -15.22 -0.02 1.71
C TYR A 51 -15.52 1.27 2.47
N ILE A 52 -14.60 2.23 2.38
CA ILE A 52 -14.67 3.49 3.13
C ILE A 52 -15.66 4.43 2.45
N ASP A 53 -15.52 4.58 1.14
CA ASP A 53 -16.40 5.40 0.32
C ASP A 53 -16.32 4.97 -1.15
N ALA A 54 -17.44 5.09 -1.88
CA ALA A 54 -17.47 4.75 -3.29
C ALA A 54 -18.68 5.35 -4.00
N GLU A 55 -18.48 5.75 -5.24
CA GLU A 55 -19.54 6.06 -6.20
C GLU A 55 -19.32 5.23 -7.48
N PRO A 56 -20.23 4.31 -7.82
CA PRO A 56 -20.07 3.45 -8.98
C PRO A 56 -19.82 4.24 -10.27
N GLY A 57 -18.73 3.91 -10.97
CA GLY A 57 -18.31 4.59 -12.20
C GLY A 57 -17.52 5.88 -11.98
N ALA A 58 -17.33 6.31 -10.74
CA ALA A 58 -16.64 7.57 -10.42
C ALA A 58 -15.39 7.35 -9.57
N TYR A 59 -15.49 6.76 -8.38
CA TYR A 59 -14.35 6.50 -7.52
C TYR A 59 -14.62 5.37 -6.52
N ILE A 60 -13.53 4.86 -5.92
CA ILE A 60 -13.60 3.90 -4.82
C ILE A 60 -12.43 4.13 -3.85
N ILE A 61 -12.72 4.00 -2.57
CA ILE A 61 -11.73 4.01 -1.47
C ILE A 61 -11.92 2.76 -0.62
N THR A 62 -10.89 1.93 -0.54
CA THR A 62 -10.94 0.64 0.15
C THR A 62 -9.77 0.50 1.11
N ALA A 63 -10.03 0.02 2.33
CA ALA A 63 -9.01 -0.44 3.26
C ALA A 63 -8.98 -1.96 3.32
N ARG A 64 -7.76 -2.54 3.40
CA ARG A 64 -7.57 -3.99 3.46
C ARG A 64 -6.55 -4.38 4.53
N HIS A 65 -6.86 -5.46 5.23
CA HIS A 65 -5.97 -6.10 6.21
C HIS A 65 -5.33 -7.34 5.59
N PRO A 66 -4.00 -7.53 5.73
CA PRO A 66 -3.29 -8.62 5.11
C PRO A 66 -3.61 -9.96 5.78
N LYS A 67 -3.71 -11.01 4.97
CA LYS A 67 -3.85 -12.39 5.43
C LYS A 67 -2.48 -12.95 5.81
N LEU A 68 -2.20 -13.03 7.10
CA LEU A 68 -0.87 -13.41 7.62
C LEU A 68 -0.38 -14.77 7.11
N SER A 69 -1.28 -15.75 6.94
CA SER A 69 -0.91 -17.09 6.44
C SER A 69 -0.40 -17.08 4.99
N SER A 70 -0.79 -16.10 4.19
CA SER A 70 -0.31 -15.95 2.80
C SER A 70 1.05 -15.26 2.73
N LEU A 71 1.36 -14.35 3.65
CA LEU A 71 2.67 -13.69 3.73
C LEU A 71 3.79 -14.71 3.97
N ASN A 72 3.57 -15.66 4.88
CA ASN A 72 4.56 -16.70 5.19
C ASN A 72 4.79 -17.66 4.01
N LYS A 73 3.72 -18.02 3.29
CA LYS A 73 3.82 -18.89 2.10
C LYS A 73 4.53 -18.21 0.93
N ALA A 74 4.31 -16.92 0.72
CA ALA A 74 5.01 -16.16 -0.31
C ALA A 74 6.52 -16.10 -0.03
N ALA A 75 6.93 -16.00 1.23
CA ALA A 75 8.34 -16.06 1.64
C ALA A 75 8.96 -17.44 1.33
N GLU A 76 8.23 -18.53 1.59
CA GLU A 76 8.68 -19.89 1.26
C GLU A 76 8.87 -20.11 -0.26
N GLY A 77 7.97 -19.56 -1.10
CA GLY A 77 8.04 -19.68 -2.56
C GLY A 77 9.19 -18.88 -3.20
N VAL A 78 9.46 -17.67 -2.73
CA VAL A 78 10.54 -16.81 -3.22
C VAL A 78 11.92 -17.36 -2.81
N ALA A 79 12.03 -17.94 -1.64
CA ALA A 79 13.26 -18.59 -1.17
C ALA A 79 13.72 -19.74 -2.06
N THR A 80 12.81 -20.35 -2.82
CA THR A 80 13.13 -21.49 -3.70
C THR A 80 13.66 -21.03 -5.08
N LEU A 81 13.43 -19.79 -5.50
CA LEU A 81 13.74 -19.30 -6.84
C LEU A 81 15.03 -18.48 -6.94
N ALA A 82 15.56 -17.96 -5.85
CA ALA A 82 16.74 -17.10 -5.85
C ALA A 82 17.95 -17.77 -5.18
N ASP A 83 18.89 -18.25 -5.95
CA ASP A 83 20.29 -18.56 -5.59
C ASP A 83 20.55 -19.41 -4.32
N GLY A 84 19.68 -20.35 -3.97
CA GLY A 84 19.89 -21.22 -2.83
C GLY A 84 19.84 -20.51 -1.46
N LYS A 85 19.48 -19.23 -1.39
CA LYS A 85 19.23 -18.50 -0.15
C LYS A 85 17.83 -18.83 0.38
N LYS A 86 17.69 -19.98 0.97
CA LYS A 86 16.42 -20.54 1.47
C LYS A 86 15.77 -19.76 2.63
N ASP A 87 16.31 -18.64 3.05
CA ASP A 87 15.92 -17.97 4.31
C ASP A 87 15.49 -16.50 4.15
N MET A 88 15.17 -16.03 2.94
CA MET A 88 14.75 -14.64 2.75
C MET A 88 13.28 -14.44 3.08
N VAL A 89 12.99 -13.43 3.88
CA VAL A 89 11.64 -12.96 4.21
C VAL A 89 11.17 -11.98 3.14
N SER A 90 9.93 -12.12 2.65
CA SER A 90 9.36 -11.17 1.68
C SER A 90 9.28 -9.75 2.25
N ASN A 91 9.30 -8.73 1.39
CA ASN A 91 9.19 -7.34 1.84
C ASN A 91 7.86 -7.09 2.58
N ALA A 92 6.74 -7.61 2.08
CA ALA A 92 5.44 -7.49 2.75
C ALA A 92 5.46 -8.13 4.14
N ALA A 93 6.06 -9.32 4.31
CA ALA A 93 6.23 -9.93 5.62
C ALA A 93 7.14 -9.07 6.52
N ARG A 94 8.27 -8.56 6.02
CA ARG A 94 9.12 -7.65 6.77
C ARG A 94 8.37 -6.41 7.25
N PHE A 95 7.54 -5.84 6.39
CA PHE A 95 6.73 -4.68 6.75
C PHE A 95 5.75 -5.02 7.89
N VAL A 96 4.99 -6.10 7.76
CA VAL A 96 4.00 -6.54 8.77
C VAL A 96 4.65 -6.92 10.10
N TYR A 97 5.78 -7.60 10.08
CA TYR A 97 6.48 -8.03 11.30
C TYR A 97 7.53 -7.03 11.80
N ALA A 98 7.62 -5.85 11.19
CA ALA A 98 8.60 -4.81 11.51
C ALA A 98 10.05 -5.33 11.55
N LEU A 99 10.42 -6.18 10.59
CA LEU A 99 11.75 -6.79 10.51
C LEU A 99 12.71 -5.93 9.67
N PRO A 100 14.01 -5.93 10.01
CA PRO A 100 15.02 -5.21 9.25
C PRO A 100 15.28 -5.84 7.87
N GLU A 101 15.97 -5.10 7.02
CA GLU A 101 16.51 -5.65 5.79
C GLU A 101 17.48 -6.79 6.07
N GLY A 102 17.38 -7.89 5.30
CA GLY A 102 18.20 -9.09 5.51
C GLY A 102 17.70 -10.03 6.61
N ALA A 103 16.53 -9.77 7.22
CA ALA A 103 15.91 -10.69 8.16
C ALA A 103 15.67 -12.07 7.54
N THR A 104 15.82 -13.09 8.35
CA THR A 104 15.71 -14.50 7.97
C THR A 104 14.36 -15.10 8.38
N ALA A 105 14.05 -16.30 7.88
CA ALA A 105 12.88 -17.06 8.33
C ALA A 105 12.90 -17.36 9.85
N ARG A 106 14.08 -17.45 10.47
CA ARG A 106 14.22 -17.61 11.93
C ARG A 106 13.82 -16.36 12.71
N ASP A 107 14.10 -15.19 12.14
CA ASP A 107 13.70 -13.91 12.74
C ASP A 107 12.19 -13.74 12.62
N LEU A 108 11.62 -14.08 11.46
CA LEU A 108 10.18 -14.08 11.26
C LEU A 108 9.45 -15.02 12.23
N ALA A 109 9.98 -16.22 12.48
CA ALA A 109 9.37 -17.19 13.39
C ALA A 109 9.32 -16.73 14.86
N LYS A 110 10.16 -15.76 15.24
CA LYS A 110 10.21 -15.20 16.60
C LYS A 110 9.46 -13.87 16.73
N ALA A 111 9.17 -13.22 15.63
CA ALA A 111 8.51 -11.92 15.61
C ALA A 111 6.99 -12.06 15.79
N GLN A 112 6.40 -11.02 16.33
CA GLN A 112 4.94 -10.88 16.37
C GLN A 112 4.50 -9.93 15.26
N PRO A 113 3.41 -10.25 14.53
CA PRO A 113 2.89 -9.35 13.51
C PRO A 113 2.32 -8.10 14.18
N ARG A 114 2.58 -6.94 13.56
CA ARG A 114 1.91 -5.68 13.86
C ARG A 114 0.53 -5.68 13.24
N ASP A 115 -0.38 -4.90 13.80
CA ASP A 115 -1.62 -4.58 13.09
C ASP A 115 -1.29 -3.67 11.91
N VAL A 116 -1.61 -4.11 10.71
CA VAL A 116 -1.27 -3.42 9.46
C VAL A 116 -2.50 -3.31 8.59
N TRP A 117 -2.68 -2.15 7.97
CA TRP A 117 -3.70 -1.91 6.98
C TRP A 117 -3.13 -1.20 5.77
N TYR A 118 -3.75 -1.43 4.63
CA TYR A 118 -3.46 -0.70 3.41
C TYR A 118 -4.73 -0.05 2.90
N VAL A 119 -4.64 1.23 2.52
CA VAL A 119 -5.76 1.96 1.94
C VAL A 119 -5.40 2.35 0.52
N GLY A 120 -6.31 2.13 -0.41
CA GLY A 120 -6.20 2.59 -1.80
C GLY A 120 -7.42 3.41 -2.17
N GLY A 121 -7.19 4.51 -2.87
CA GLY A 121 -8.23 5.33 -3.47
C GLY A 121 -7.90 5.63 -4.92
N ILE A 122 -8.88 5.47 -5.81
CA ILE A 122 -8.76 5.78 -7.23
C ILE A 122 -9.99 6.55 -7.71
N THR A 123 -9.81 7.44 -8.68
CA THR A 123 -10.91 8.21 -9.29
C THR A 123 -10.86 8.14 -10.80
N ASP A 124 -11.99 8.48 -11.43
CA ASP A 124 -12.16 8.69 -12.87
C ASP A 124 -11.41 9.95 -13.36
N GLU A 125 -11.77 10.49 -14.53
CA GLU A 125 -11.19 11.70 -15.11
C GLU A 125 -11.54 13.00 -14.36
N ASN A 126 -12.28 12.91 -13.25
CA ASN A 126 -12.62 14.07 -12.42
C ASN A 126 -11.77 14.09 -11.15
N ALA A 127 -11.16 15.24 -10.86
CA ALA A 127 -10.46 15.42 -9.60
C ALA A 127 -11.44 15.47 -8.41
N ARG A 128 -11.02 14.93 -7.26
CA ARG A 128 -11.86 14.87 -6.05
C ARG A 128 -11.07 15.20 -4.80
N GLU A 129 -11.73 15.85 -3.86
CA GLU A 129 -11.30 15.94 -2.47
C GLU A 129 -12.12 14.96 -1.64
N VAL A 130 -11.44 14.15 -0.84
CA VAL A 130 -12.07 13.11 -0.04
C VAL A 130 -11.60 13.16 1.40
N SER A 131 -12.41 12.65 2.31
CA SER A 131 -12.10 12.54 3.74
C SER A 131 -12.06 11.07 4.13
N VAL A 132 -10.86 10.54 4.28
CA VAL A 132 -10.64 9.12 4.62
C VAL A 132 -10.72 8.95 6.13
N LYS A 133 -11.78 8.34 6.62
CA LYS A 133 -11.96 7.98 8.03
C LYS A 133 -11.21 6.70 8.34
N LEU A 134 -10.46 6.69 9.44
CA LEU A 134 -9.66 5.54 9.87
C LEU A 134 -10.33 4.74 10.99
N ASP A 135 -11.64 4.79 11.11
CA ASP A 135 -12.46 4.14 12.16
C ASP A 135 -12.44 2.59 12.12
N PHE A 136 -11.88 2.02 11.07
CA PHE A 136 -11.60 0.58 10.96
C PHE A 136 -10.35 0.14 11.74
N LEU A 137 -9.50 1.07 12.17
CA LEU A 137 -8.32 0.79 13.00
C LEU A 137 -8.73 0.41 14.42
N LYS A 138 -7.87 -0.32 15.11
CA LYS A 138 -8.13 -0.70 16.51
C LYS A 138 -8.09 0.53 17.42
N PRO A 139 -9.15 0.77 18.22
CA PRO A 139 -9.15 1.87 19.18
C PRO A 139 -8.00 1.76 20.19
N GLY A 140 -7.40 2.90 20.52
CA GLY A 140 -6.32 2.98 21.52
C GLY A 140 -4.94 2.62 20.99
N LEU A 141 -4.80 2.21 19.72
CA LEU A 141 -3.52 2.02 19.08
C LEU A 141 -3.14 3.22 18.21
N THR A 142 -1.84 3.46 18.13
CA THR A 142 -1.24 4.46 17.22
C THR A 142 -0.60 3.73 16.05
N TYR A 143 -0.75 4.31 14.86
CA TYR A 143 -0.20 3.78 13.62
C TYR A 143 0.69 4.82 12.94
N GLU A 144 1.81 4.40 12.37
CA GLU A 144 2.54 5.19 11.39
C GLU A 144 1.83 5.04 10.04
N ALA A 145 1.31 6.15 9.51
CA ALA A 145 0.77 6.23 8.17
C ALA A 145 1.84 6.74 7.20
N THR A 146 2.18 5.97 6.18
CA THR A 146 2.92 6.47 5.01
C THR A 146 1.93 6.67 3.88
N ILE A 147 1.75 7.92 3.46
CA ILE A 147 0.74 8.36 2.51
C ILE A 147 1.42 8.73 1.20
N TYR A 148 1.05 8.04 0.14
CA TYR A 148 1.45 8.30 -1.24
C TYR A 148 0.24 8.93 -1.94
N ALA A 149 0.30 10.22 -2.24
CA ALA A 149 -0.81 10.96 -2.80
C ALA A 149 -0.39 11.80 -4.02
N ASP A 150 -1.34 12.06 -4.91
CA ASP A 150 -1.13 12.98 -6.01
C ASP A 150 -0.66 14.36 -5.49
N ALA A 151 0.38 14.92 -6.11
CA ALA A 151 0.82 16.29 -5.82
C ALA A 151 -0.27 17.31 -6.21
N PRO A 152 -0.25 18.54 -5.65
CA PRO A 152 -1.26 19.55 -5.97
C PRO A 152 -1.38 19.87 -7.45
N ASP A 153 -0.30 19.75 -8.21
CA ASP A 153 -0.20 19.97 -9.65
C ASP A 153 -0.25 18.70 -10.49
N ALA A 154 -0.56 17.53 -9.87
CA ALA A 154 -0.70 16.29 -10.59
C ALA A 154 -1.92 16.31 -11.52
N ASP A 155 -1.74 15.76 -12.73
CA ASP A 155 -2.79 15.58 -13.73
C ASP A 155 -2.37 14.49 -14.71
N PHE A 156 -3.28 13.61 -15.10
CA PHE A 156 -2.94 12.44 -15.93
C PHE A 156 -2.44 12.79 -17.33
N GLU A 157 -2.82 13.95 -17.88
CA GLU A 157 -2.40 14.38 -19.22
C GLU A 157 -1.09 15.16 -19.18
N THR A 158 -0.94 16.07 -18.24
CA THR A 158 0.14 17.06 -18.23
C THR A 158 1.25 16.77 -17.21
N ASN A 159 0.93 16.12 -16.07
CA ASN A 159 1.87 15.85 -14.98
C ASN A 159 1.53 14.58 -14.20
N SER A 160 1.49 13.46 -14.89
CA SER A 160 1.05 12.17 -14.32
C SER A 160 2.04 11.55 -13.31
N GLN A 161 3.26 12.07 -13.23
CA GLN A 161 4.32 11.55 -12.36
C GLN A 161 4.52 12.40 -11.09
N ALA A 162 3.71 13.43 -10.88
CA ALA A 162 3.79 14.27 -9.69
C ALA A 162 3.07 13.62 -8.50
N TYR A 163 3.80 13.35 -7.45
CA TYR A 163 3.27 12.79 -6.20
C TYR A 163 4.01 13.35 -4.99
N THR A 164 3.43 13.13 -3.83
CA THR A 164 4.03 13.41 -2.52
C THR A 164 4.02 12.16 -1.67
N ILE A 165 5.04 12.01 -0.82
CA ILE A 165 5.08 10.97 0.21
C ILE A 165 5.20 11.66 1.55
N THR A 166 4.24 11.43 2.43
CA THR A 166 4.23 11.99 3.78
C THR A 166 4.09 10.90 4.82
N LYS A 167 4.65 11.12 6.00
CA LYS A 167 4.50 10.24 7.15
C LYS A 167 3.93 10.99 8.33
N GLN A 168 2.99 10.37 9.02
CA GLN A 168 2.42 10.91 10.25
C GLN A 168 1.86 9.80 11.14
N GLU A 169 1.74 10.09 12.42
CA GLU A 169 1.03 9.21 13.35
C GLU A 169 -0.47 9.46 13.26
N VAL A 170 -1.24 8.37 13.29
CA VAL A 170 -2.70 8.37 13.20
C VAL A 170 -3.31 7.36 14.17
N THR A 171 -4.60 7.56 14.47
CA THR A 171 -5.41 6.67 15.30
C THR A 171 -6.74 6.36 14.61
N SER A 172 -7.58 5.53 15.22
CA SER A 172 -8.94 5.26 14.74
C SER A 172 -9.86 6.49 14.70
N GLU A 173 -9.50 7.59 15.36
CA GLU A 173 -10.27 8.83 15.36
C GLU A 173 -9.81 9.81 14.25
N THR A 174 -8.71 9.49 13.57
CA THR A 174 -8.14 10.36 12.55
C THR A 174 -8.99 10.34 11.27
N VAL A 175 -9.16 11.54 10.70
CA VAL A 175 -9.72 11.73 9.36
C VAL A 175 -8.66 12.40 8.50
N LEU A 176 -8.30 11.76 7.39
CA LEU A 176 -7.29 12.26 6.46
C LEU A 176 -7.95 12.98 5.29
N PRO A 177 -7.79 14.31 5.17
CA PRO A 177 -8.19 15.01 3.96
C PRO A 177 -7.18 14.71 2.84
N LEU A 178 -7.65 14.15 1.72
CA LEU A 178 -6.81 13.80 0.58
C LEU A 178 -7.43 14.33 -0.72
N ARG A 179 -6.56 14.67 -1.66
CA ARG A 179 -6.95 15.03 -3.02
C ARG A 179 -6.54 13.92 -3.98
N MET A 180 -7.44 13.54 -4.84
CA MET A 180 -7.17 12.74 -6.04
C MET A 180 -7.21 13.66 -7.26
N ALA A 181 -6.15 13.68 -8.04
CA ALA A 181 -6.10 14.41 -9.32
C ALA A 181 -7.05 13.77 -10.33
N ARG A 182 -7.22 14.34 -11.50
CA ARG A 182 -7.92 13.73 -12.65
C ARG A 182 -7.24 12.39 -12.99
N ALA A 183 -8.01 11.32 -13.08
CA ALA A 183 -7.55 9.93 -13.22
C ALA A 183 -6.43 9.59 -12.21
N GLY A 184 -6.54 10.16 -11.03
CA GLY A 184 -5.57 10.09 -9.95
C GLY A 184 -5.98 9.17 -8.81
N GLY A 185 -5.23 9.25 -7.72
CA GLY A 185 -5.49 8.43 -6.55
C GLY A 185 -4.52 8.64 -5.42
N PHE A 186 -4.55 7.71 -4.48
CA PHE A 186 -3.61 7.61 -3.39
C PHE A 186 -3.45 6.17 -2.89
N ALA A 187 -2.37 5.93 -2.19
CA ALA A 187 -2.17 4.70 -1.44
C ALA A 187 -1.60 5.02 -0.05
N ILE A 188 -2.01 4.27 0.96
CA ILE A 188 -1.53 4.46 2.34
C ILE A 188 -1.16 3.09 2.90
N SER A 189 0.01 3.00 3.51
CA SER A 189 0.35 1.90 4.42
C SER A 189 0.26 2.38 5.86
N LEU A 190 -0.44 1.62 6.69
CA LEU A 190 -0.68 1.87 8.10
C LEU A 190 -0.08 0.73 8.89
N ARG A 191 0.86 1.02 9.79
CA ARG A 191 1.47 0.01 10.65
C ARG A 191 1.46 0.48 12.09
N GLU A 192 0.94 -0.38 12.99
CA GLU A 192 0.97 -0.17 14.42
C GLU A 192 2.39 0.17 14.90
N VAL A 193 2.52 1.26 15.67
CA VAL A 193 3.72 1.61 16.42
C VAL A 193 3.53 1.25 17.89
N ASN A 194 4.62 0.97 18.57
CA ASN A 194 4.58 0.58 20.01
C ASN A 194 4.21 1.75 20.89
#